data_46e1aa7f6ebe2bae659ae550ed0cfd89
#
_entry.id   46e1aa7f6ebe2bae659ae550ed0cfd89
#
_cell.length_a   1.000
_cell.length_b   1.000
_cell.length_c   1.000
_cell.angle_alpha   90.00
_cell.angle_beta   90.00
_cell.angle_gamma   90.00
#
_symmetry.space_group_name_H-M   'P 1'
#
loop_
_entity.id
_entity.type
_entity.pdbx_description
1 polymer ?
#
loop_
_entity_poly.entity_id
_entity_poly.type
_entity_poly.pdbx_seq_one_letter_code
_entity_poly.pdbx_strand_id
1 'polypeptide(L)' 'MDDELQLIQKAQKGDSGAFLELISRYDRQIMSVIYRLNCNRCDREDIYQEIFLACFKSIGSFKFRSSFSTWLYRVALNR' A
#
# COMPACT_ATOMS: atom_id res chain seq x y z
N MET A 1 17.95 -12.70 -3.98
CA MET A 1 18.00 -11.36 -3.39
C MET A 1 16.61 -10.75 -3.40
N ASP A 2 16.20 -10.20 -2.29
CA ASP A 2 14.82 -9.75 -2.16
C ASP A 2 14.70 -8.25 -2.43
N ASP A 3 14.35 -7.89 -3.65
CA ASP A 3 14.15 -6.51 -4.04
C ASP A 3 13.04 -5.85 -3.23
N GLU A 4 12.01 -6.63 -2.90
CA GLU A 4 10.90 -6.09 -2.14
C GLU A 4 11.33 -5.64 -0.75
N LEU A 5 12.16 -6.45 -0.09
CA LEU A 5 12.68 -6.08 1.22
C LEU A 5 13.44 -4.75 1.15
N GLN A 6 14.27 -4.60 0.13
CA GLN A 6 15.03 -3.37 -0.05
C GLN A 6 14.11 -2.17 -0.27
N LEU A 7 13.08 -2.35 -1.10
CA LEU A 7 12.12 -1.28 -1.35
C LEU A 7 11.37 -0.88 -0.09
N ILE A 8 10.96 -1.88 0.70
CA ILE A 8 10.28 -1.59 1.96
C ILE A 8 11.18 -0.80 2.89
N GLN A 9 12.43 -1.24 3.05
CA GLN A 9 13.37 -0.57 3.94
C GLN A 9 13.65 0.87 3.50
N LYS A 10 13.82 1.09 2.20
CA LYS A 10 14.02 2.44 1.67
C LYS A 10 12.79 3.32 1.89
N ALA A 11 11.61 2.75 1.64
CA ALA A 11 10.36 3.49 1.85
C ALA A 11 10.20 3.87 3.32
N GLN A 12 10.57 2.98 4.23
CA GLN A 12 10.52 3.24 5.67
C GLN A 12 11.43 4.39 6.07
N LYS A 13 12.48 4.63 5.30
CA LYS A 13 13.40 5.74 5.53
C LYS A 13 12.96 7.03 4.85
N GLY A 14 11.82 7.01 4.18
CA GLY A 14 11.29 8.20 3.53
C GLY A 14 11.53 8.29 2.03
N ASP A 15 12.06 7.24 1.41
CA ASP A 15 12.30 7.24 -0.03
C ASP A 15 10.97 7.06 -0.77
N SER A 16 10.41 8.16 -1.26
CA SER A 16 9.13 8.14 -1.94
C SER A 16 9.18 7.39 -3.26
N GLY A 17 10.32 7.43 -3.97
CA GLY A 17 10.48 6.67 -5.21
C GLY A 17 10.41 5.18 -4.98
N ALA A 18 11.07 4.71 -3.92
CA ALA A 18 11.00 3.29 -3.55
C ALA A 18 9.58 2.90 -3.16
N PHE A 19 8.88 3.77 -2.44
CA PHE A 19 7.50 3.51 -2.05
C PHE A 19 6.59 3.41 -3.27
N LEU A 20 6.74 4.33 -4.22
CA LEU A 20 5.94 4.30 -5.45
C LEU A 20 6.16 3.00 -6.23
N GLU A 21 7.41 2.58 -6.36
CA GLU A 21 7.71 1.33 -7.04
C GLU A 21 7.10 0.13 -6.30
N LEU A 22 7.23 0.12 -4.99
CA LEU A 22 6.68 -0.95 -4.15
C LEU A 22 5.16 -1.04 -4.32
N ILE A 23 4.46 0.08 -4.20
CA ILE A 23 3.01 0.11 -4.30
C ILE A 23 2.54 -0.30 -5.69
N SER A 24 3.27 0.07 -6.75
CA SER A 24 2.89 -0.29 -8.11
C SER A 24 2.82 -1.80 -8.31
N ARG A 25 3.61 -2.56 -7.57
CA ARG A 25 3.59 -4.02 -7.63
C ARG A 25 2.31 -4.62 -7.06
N TYR A 26 1.59 -3.85 -6.24
CA TYR A 26 0.36 -4.29 -5.57
C TYR A 26 -0.87 -3.58 -6.09
N ASP A 27 -0.76 -2.93 -7.24
CA ASP A 27 -1.84 -2.14 -7.80
C ASP A 27 -3.12 -2.97 -8.00
N ARG A 28 -2.98 -4.19 -8.50
CA ARG A 28 -4.13 -5.07 -8.69
C ARG A 28 -4.81 -5.41 -7.38
N GLN A 29 -4.01 -5.64 -6.33
CA GLN A 29 -4.56 -5.93 -5.01
C GLN A 29 -5.32 -4.73 -4.46
N ILE A 30 -4.77 -3.54 -4.62
CA ILE A 30 -5.42 -2.32 -4.16
C ILE A 30 -6.74 -2.12 -4.91
N MET A 31 -6.73 -2.29 -6.23
CA MET A 31 -7.94 -2.16 -7.03
C MET A 31 -8.98 -3.20 -6.64
N SER A 32 -8.54 -4.42 -6.33
CA SER A 32 -9.44 -5.47 -5.88
C SER A 32 -10.16 -5.08 -4.59
N VAL A 33 -9.42 -4.48 -3.65
CA VAL A 33 -10.01 -3.99 -2.40
C VAL A 33 -11.04 -2.90 -2.69
N ILE A 34 -10.69 -1.97 -3.56
CA ILE A 34 -11.59 -0.87 -3.93
C ILE A 34 -12.89 -1.39 -4.51
N TYR A 35 -12.81 -2.38 -5.41
CA TYR A 35 -14.01 -2.98 -5.98
C TYR A 35 -14.85 -3.70 -4.93
N ARG A 36 -14.22 -4.34 -3.96
CA ARG A 36 -14.94 -5.03 -2.88
C ARG A 36 -15.66 -4.07 -1.96
N LEU A 37 -15.17 -2.85 -1.84
CA LEU A 37 -15.82 -1.83 -1.03
C LEU A 37 -17.08 -1.29 -1.71
N ASN A 38 -17.37 -1.76 -2.90
CA ASN A 38 -18.59 -1.42 -3.64
C ASN A 38 -18.79 0.09 -3.80
N CYS A 39 -17.72 0.78 -4.15
CA CYS A 39 -17.72 2.23 -4.28
C CYS A 39 -18.22 2.65 -5.65
N ASN A 40 -18.81 3.83 -5.71
CA ASN A 40 -19.19 4.44 -6.98
C ASN A 40 -17.92 4.78 -7.78
N ARG A 41 -18.08 4.85 -9.11
CA ARG A 41 -16.94 5.10 -9.99
C ARG A 41 -16.18 6.37 -9.64
N CYS A 42 -16.91 7.41 -9.29
CA CYS A 42 -16.29 8.70 -9.03
C CYS A 42 -15.42 8.71 -7.77
N ASP A 43 -15.60 7.71 -6.90
CA ASP A 43 -14.88 7.68 -5.62
C ASP A 43 -13.65 6.81 -5.66
N ARG A 44 -13.43 6.05 -6.74
CA ARG A 44 -12.32 5.09 -6.80
C ARG A 44 -10.95 5.74 -6.70
N GLU A 45 -10.76 6.85 -7.40
CA GLU A 45 -9.49 7.56 -7.33
C GLU A 45 -9.24 8.13 -5.95
N ASP A 46 -10.27 8.67 -5.33
CA ASP A 46 -10.17 9.21 -3.98
C ASP A 46 -9.79 8.12 -2.99
N ILE A 47 -10.43 6.95 -3.11
CA ILE A 47 -10.14 5.83 -2.23
C ILE A 47 -8.73 5.32 -2.46
N TYR A 48 -8.30 5.24 -3.72
CA TYR A 48 -6.94 4.85 -4.03
C TYR A 48 -5.94 5.78 -3.35
N GLN A 49 -6.17 7.08 -3.44
CA GLN A 49 -5.30 8.05 -2.79
C GLN A 49 -5.31 7.92 -1.28
N GLU A 50 -6.48 7.68 -0.68
CA GLU A 50 -6.57 7.45 0.77
C GLU A 50 -5.73 6.24 1.18
N ILE A 51 -5.84 5.14 0.43
CA ILE A 51 -5.06 3.94 0.70
C ILE A 51 -3.57 4.22 0.55
N PHE A 52 -3.20 4.89 -0.53
CA PHE A 52 -1.81 5.26 -0.80
C PHE A 52 -1.22 6.07 0.35
N LEU A 53 -1.93 7.12 0.76
CA LEU A 53 -1.47 7.99 1.84
C LEU A 53 -1.42 7.26 3.18
N ALA A 54 -2.42 6.43 3.47
CA ALA A 54 -2.43 5.66 4.70
C ALA A 54 -1.23 4.71 4.76
N CYS A 55 -0.93 4.06 3.64
CA CYS A 55 0.22 3.16 3.57
C CYS A 55 1.52 3.93 3.72
N PHE A 56 1.64 5.06 3.04
CA PHE A 56 2.87 5.86 3.10
C PHE A 56 3.14 6.34 4.52
N LYS A 57 2.10 6.79 5.20
CA LYS A 57 2.23 7.27 6.59
C LYS A 57 2.55 6.15 7.57
N SER A 58 2.10 4.93 7.26
CA SER A 58 2.18 3.79 8.19
C SER A 58 3.35 2.87 7.93
N ILE A 59 4.02 2.99 6.77
CA ILE A 59 5.02 2.00 6.38
C ILE A 59 6.18 1.92 7.37
N GLY A 60 6.49 3.01 8.04
CA GLY A 60 7.53 3.02 9.06
C GLY A 60 7.22 2.09 10.23
N SER A 61 5.95 1.78 10.45
CA SER A 61 5.53 0.91 11.55
C SER A 61 5.42 -0.55 11.15
N PHE A 62 5.65 -0.88 9.88
CA PHE A 62 5.61 -2.28 9.43
C PHE A 62 6.76 -3.06 10.07
N LYS A 63 6.42 -4.11 10.81
CA LYS A 63 7.40 -4.87 11.62
C LYS A 63 7.76 -6.22 11.02
N PHE A 64 7.39 -6.47 9.77
CA PHE A 64 7.70 -7.74 9.09
C PHE A 64 7.12 -8.97 9.80
N ARG A 65 6.01 -8.80 10.51
CA ARG A 65 5.31 -9.89 11.20
C ARG A 65 4.30 -10.59 10.31
N SER A 66 4.05 -10.03 9.14
CA SER A 66 3.20 -10.61 8.11
C SER A 66 3.84 -10.30 6.78
N SER A 67 3.29 -10.87 5.69
CA SER A 67 3.72 -10.45 4.37
C SER A 67 3.32 -8.99 4.15
N PHE A 68 4.03 -8.31 3.28
CA PHE A 68 3.68 -6.94 2.94
C PHE A 68 2.26 -6.89 2.35
N SER A 69 1.91 -7.87 1.54
CA SER A 69 0.57 -7.97 0.96
C SER A 69 -0.53 -7.98 2.04
N THR A 70 -0.34 -8.78 3.08
CA THR A 70 -1.31 -8.85 4.18
C THR A 70 -1.39 -7.52 4.93
N TRP A 71 -0.24 -6.93 5.23
CA TRP A 71 -0.20 -5.63 5.90
C TRP A 71 -0.91 -4.57 5.09
N LEU A 72 -0.61 -4.53 3.78
CA LEU A 72 -1.23 -3.57 2.87
C LEU A 72 -2.75 -3.72 2.87
N TYR A 73 -3.23 -4.95 2.82
CA TYR A 73 -4.66 -5.22 2.84
C TYR A 73 -5.32 -4.68 4.10
N ARG A 74 -4.69 -4.89 5.26
CA ARG A 74 -5.20 -4.39 6.53
C ARG A 74 -5.26 -2.87 6.55
N VAL A 75 -4.20 -2.22 6.09
CA VAL A 75 -4.16 -0.76 6.03
C VAL A 75 -5.26 -0.24 5.11
N ALA A 76 -5.44 -0.88 3.95
CA ALA A 76 -6.47 -0.48 3.00
C ALA A 76 -7.86 -0.56 3.60
N LEU A 77 -8.14 -1.59 4.38
CA LEU A 77 -9.45 -1.75 5.00
C LEU A 77 -9.68 -0.82 6.18
N ASN A 78 -8.63 -0.44 6.89
CA ASN A 78 -8.74 0.33 8.12
C ASN A 78 -8.45 1.83 7.94
N ARG A 79 -8.23 2.29 6.74
CA ARG A 79 -7.86 3.68 6.47
C ARG A 79 -8.85 4.72 7.01
#